data_25ceb5ae685b5c0a0a7c1f3f35a55024
#
_entry.id   25ceb5ae685b5c0a0a7c1f3f35a55024
#
_cell.length_a   1.000
_cell.length_b   1.000
_cell.length_c   1.000
_cell.angle_alpha   90.00
_cell.angle_beta   90.00
_cell.angle_gamma   90.00
#
_symmetry.space_group_name_H-M   'P 1'
#
loop_
_entity.id
_entity.type
_entity.pdbx_description
1 polymer ?
#
loop_
_entity_poly.entity_id
_entity_poly.type
_entity_poly.pdbx_seq_one_letter_code
_entity_poly.pdbx_strand_id
1 'polypeptide(L)'
;MKTIPLRALFLGLGLLLAALPLMAAQTDQRPEQMIRDSIDDLMTRIEGREAYFADHLDELEAIVDDSLEDVADFRYIGASVMGRYFGNATPQQRSRFVETFRKTLIDTYAKGLVTFDYREIRVLDNQQASRYEDQASVAMEVVANDGTVYPVSYSLRLDDGQWKVVNVIVNGINLGLTFRNQFDQAMRDHGRDYDAVIDGWSPDLAVEELEEGGSA
;
A
#
# COMPACT_ATOMS: atom_id res chain seq x y z
N MET A 1 -47.52 29.88 -69.40
CA MET A 1 -46.63 28.91 -70.06
C MET A 1 -45.24 29.06 -69.38
N LYS A 2 -44.67 27.96 -69.04
CA LYS A 2 -43.35 27.66 -68.51
C LYS A 2 -43.27 27.41 -67.01
N THR A 3 -43.29 26.15 -66.73
CA THR A 3 -43.03 25.43 -65.49
C THR A 3 -41.58 25.60 -65.04
N ILE A 4 -41.36 25.86 -63.75
CA ILE A 4 -40.04 25.82 -63.13
C ILE A 4 -40.02 24.62 -62.18
N PRO A 5 -39.08 23.68 -62.23
CA PRO A 5 -39.04 22.52 -61.36
C PRO A 5 -38.37 22.87 -60.04
N LEU A 6 -39.02 22.36 -59.02
CA LEU A 6 -38.53 22.35 -57.59
C LEU A 6 -37.30 21.46 -57.49
N ARG A 7 -36.11 22.02 -57.30
CA ARG A 7 -34.89 21.28 -56.99
C ARG A 7 -34.67 21.27 -55.52
N ALA A 8 -34.68 20.08 -54.96
CA ALA A 8 -34.47 19.73 -53.60
C ALA A 8 -33.17 20.31 -53.03
N LEU A 9 -33.32 21.03 -51.96
CA LEU A 9 -32.21 21.48 -51.10
C LEU A 9 -31.90 20.39 -50.08
N PHE A 10 -30.89 19.54 -50.38
CA PHE A 10 -30.34 18.62 -49.37
C PHE A 10 -29.44 19.42 -48.39
N LEU A 11 -29.99 19.73 -47.23
CA LEU A 11 -29.19 20.16 -46.09
C LEU A 11 -28.43 18.95 -45.54
N GLY A 12 -27.13 18.87 -45.85
CA GLY A 12 -26.22 17.95 -45.19
C GLY A 12 -26.03 18.35 -43.75
N LEU A 13 -26.71 17.65 -42.84
CA LEU A 13 -26.45 17.75 -41.37
C LEU A 13 -25.14 17.03 -41.09
N GLY A 14 -24.04 17.76 -41.12
CA GLY A 14 -22.72 17.26 -40.64
C GLY A 14 -22.77 16.99 -39.16
N LEU A 15 -22.82 15.71 -38.80
CA LEU A 15 -22.67 15.24 -37.42
C LEU A 15 -21.23 15.49 -36.98
N LEU A 16 -20.97 16.63 -36.37
CA LEU A 16 -19.69 16.93 -35.70
C LEU A 16 -19.63 16.06 -34.43
N LEU A 17 -19.04 14.85 -34.51
CA LEU A 17 -18.64 14.10 -33.33
C LEU A 17 -17.54 14.92 -32.67
N ALA A 18 -17.90 15.72 -31.67
CA ALA A 18 -16.97 16.27 -30.73
C ALA A 18 -16.37 15.09 -29.94
N ALA A 19 -15.19 14.65 -30.33
CA ALA A 19 -14.36 13.79 -29.49
C ALA A 19 -14.02 14.60 -28.22
N LEU A 20 -14.78 14.38 -27.13
CA LEU A 20 -14.41 14.84 -25.82
C LEU A 20 -13.11 14.09 -25.48
N PRO A 21 -12.02 14.80 -25.15
CA PRO A 21 -10.88 14.12 -24.59
C PRO A 21 -11.35 13.45 -23.30
N LEU A 22 -11.20 12.12 -23.25
CA LEU A 22 -11.30 11.38 -22.00
C LEU A 22 -10.13 11.93 -21.15
N MET A 23 -10.39 12.94 -20.32
CA MET A 23 -9.46 13.33 -19.29
C MET A 23 -9.40 12.13 -18.35
N ALA A 24 -8.32 11.35 -18.45
CA ALA A 24 -7.94 10.46 -17.38
C ALA A 24 -7.94 11.31 -16.11
N ALA A 25 -8.74 10.91 -15.14
CA ALA A 25 -8.75 11.55 -13.84
C ALA A 25 -7.35 11.37 -13.25
N GLN A 26 -6.49 12.37 -13.45
CA GLN A 26 -5.26 12.45 -12.70
C GLN A 26 -5.69 12.73 -11.27
N THR A 27 -5.23 11.89 -10.36
CA THR A 27 -5.45 12.19 -8.96
C THR A 27 -4.72 13.50 -8.63
N ASP A 28 -5.45 14.51 -8.16
CA ASP A 28 -4.87 15.77 -7.69
C ASP A 28 -4.17 15.59 -6.32
N GLN A 29 -4.32 14.42 -5.70
CA GLN A 29 -3.75 14.13 -4.39
C GLN A 29 -2.27 13.81 -4.50
N ARG A 30 -1.44 14.60 -3.81
CA ARG A 30 -0.01 14.33 -3.72
C ARG A 30 0.25 13.08 -2.84
N PRO A 31 1.28 12.26 -3.16
CA PRO A 31 1.61 11.07 -2.39
C PRO A 31 1.83 11.35 -0.89
N GLU A 32 2.50 12.45 -0.56
CA GLU A 32 2.77 12.86 0.84
C GLU A 32 1.47 13.20 1.57
N GLN A 33 0.52 13.83 0.87
CA GLN A 33 -0.77 14.16 1.45
C GLN A 33 -1.58 12.91 1.71
N MET A 34 -1.58 11.93 0.79
CA MET A 34 -2.25 10.64 0.99
C MET A 34 -1.72 9.92 2.23
N ILE A 35 -0.39 9.84 2.40
CA ILE A 35 0.22 9.23 3.60
C ILE A 35 -0.15 10.00 4.86
N ARG A 36 -0.11 11.33 4.83
CA ARG A 36 -0.49 12.18 5.98
C ARG A 36 -1.93 11.93 6.40
N ASP A 37 -2.86 12.04 5.44
CA ASP A 37 -4.30 11.85 5.69
C ASP A 37 -4.59 10.45 6.26
N SER A 38 -3.90 9.42 5.74
CA SER A 38 -4.07 8.04 6.20
C SER A 38 -3.56 7.83 7.63
N ILE A 39 -2.45 8.46 7.99
CA ILE A 39 -1.90 8.43 9.35
C ILE A 39 -2.85 9.19 10.29
N ASP A 40 -3.28 10.39 9.92
CA ASP A 40 -4.16 11.22 10.73
C ASP A 40 -5.51 10.54 10.99
N ASP A 41 -6.08 9.86 9.98
CA ASP A 41 -7.30 9.07 10.13
C ASP A 41 -7.10 7.91 11.14
N LEU A 42 -6.06 7.09 10.93
CA LEU A 42 -5.75 5.97 11.83
C LEU A 42 -5.52 6.47 13.27
N MET A 43 -4.70 7.51 13.44
CA MET A 43 -4.38 8.06 14.76
C MET A 43 -5.62 8.64 15.45
N THR A 44 -6.49 9.33 14.72
CA THR A 44 -7.76 9.85 15.28
C THR A 44 -8.65 8.74 15.84
N ARG A 45 -8.60 7.55 15.24
CA ARG A 45 -9.41 6.39 15.66
C ARG A 45 -8.86 5.70 16.91
N ILE A 46 -7.54 5.81 17.17
CA ILE A 46 -6.86 5.09 18.28
C ILE A 46 -6.37 6.00 19.41
N GLU A 47 -6.09 7.28 19.15
CA GLU A 47 -5.55 8.23 20.12
C GLU A 47 -6.45 8.36 21.36
N GLY A 48 -5.83 8.32 22.55
CA GLY A 48 -6.52 8.40 23.83
C GLY A 48 -7.29 7.14 24.21
N ARG A 49 -7.20 6.07 23.41
CA ARG A 49 -7.80 4.76 23.65
C ARG A 49 -6.78 3.63 23.72
N GLU A 50 -5.49 3.95 23.83
CA GLU A 50 -4.38 2.97 23.78
C GLU A 50 -4.53 1.90 24.87
N ALA A 51 -4.88 2.33 26.11
CA ALA A 51 -5.11 1.40 27.21
C ALA A 51 -6.31 0.47 26.96
N TYR A 52 -7.35 0.96 26.29
CA TYR A 52 -8.50 0.14 25.91
C TYR A 52 -8.11 -0.91 24.87
N PHE A 53 -7.38 -0.51 23.82
CA PHE A 53 -6.97 -1.41 22.74
C PHE A 53 -5.91 -2.41 23.16
N ALA A 54 -5.13 -2.12 24.22
CA ALA A 54 -4.21 -3.12 24.78
C ALA A 54 -4.93 -4.39 25.26
N ASP A 55 -6.20 -4.25 25.70
CA ASP A 55 -7.07 -5.35 26.15
C ASP A 55 -8.08 -5.81 25.07
N HIS A 56 -8.20 -5.06 23.95
CA HIS A 56 -9.19 -5.30 22.85
C HIS A 56 -8.48 -5.29 21.50
N LEU A 57 -7.52 -6.19 21.33
CA LEU A 57 -6.67 -6.24 20.13
C LEU A 57 -7.45 -6.54 18.87
N ASP A 58 -8.51 -7.34 18.95
CA ASP A 58 -9.39 -7.67 17.82
C ASP A 58 -10.08 -6.43 17.24
N GLU A 59 -10.49 -5.48 18.08
CA GLU A 59 -11.05 -4.21 17.62
C GLU A 59 -9.98 -3.31 16.99
N LEU A 60 -8.76 -3.29 17.55
CA LEU A 60 -7.64 -2.57 16.97
C LEU A 60 -7.25 -3.13 15.60
N GLU A 61 -7.14 -4.45 15.49
CA GLU A 61 -6.85 -5.15 14.24
C GLU A 61 -7.88 -4.81 13.15
N ALA A 62 -9.17 -4.78 13.51
CA ALA A 62 -10.21 -4.39 12.57
C ALA A 62 -10.10 -2.93 12.11
N ILE A 63 -9.72 -2.01 13.00
CA ILE A 63 -9.47 -0.59 12.65
C ILE A 63 -8.26 -0.48 11.70
N VAL A 64 -7.18 -1.18 12.00
CA VAL A 64 -5.97 -1.19 11.16
C VAL A 64 -6.25 -1.80 9.80
N ASP A 65 -6.99 -2.92 9.76
CA ASP A 65 -7.36 -3.60 8.52
C ASP A 65 -8.18 -2.69 7.60
N ASP A 66 -9.19 -2.02 8.14
CA ASP A 66 -10.02 -1.04 7.44
C ASP A 66 -9.19 0.15 6.94
N SER A 67 -8.31 0.71 7.78
CA SER A 67 -7.46 1.85 7.40
C SER A 67 -6.45 1.50 6.30
N LEU A 68 -6.01 0.25 6.20
CA LEU A 68 -5.06 -0.19 5.18
C LEU A 68 -5.71 -0.58 3.85
N GLU A 69 -7.03 -0.81 3.80
CA GLU A 69 -7.71 -1.31 2.60
C GLU A 69 -7.55 -0.37 1.40
N ASP A 70 -7.69 0.92 1.63
CA ASP A 70 -7.53 1.93 0.59
C ASP A 70 -6.10 2.47 0.42
N VAL A 71 -5.22 2.19 1.37
CA VAL A 71 -3.86 2.73 1.43
C VAL A 71 -2.84 1.78 0.80
N ALA A 72 -2.94 0.47 1.06
CA ALA A 72 -1.95 -0.52 0.63
C ALA A 72 -2.46 -1.42 -0.50
N ASP A 73 -1.62 -1.62 -1.52
CA ASP A 73 -1.89 -2.62 -2.55
C ASP A 73 -1.37 -4.00 -2.11
N PHE A 74 -2.14 -4.69 -1.27
CA PHE A 74 -1.78 -6.02 -0.79
C PHE A 74 -1.66 -7.07 -1.89
N ARG A 75 -2.34 -6.88 -3.05
CA ARG A 75 -2.20 -7.80 -4.20
C ARG A 75 -0.83 -7.66 -4.83
N TYR A 76 -0.38 -6.42 -5.03
CA TYR A 76 0.96 -6.14 -5.54
C TYR A 76 2.05 -6.55 -4.55
N ILE A 77 1.88 -6.22 -3.26
CA ILE A 77 2.80 -6.61 -2.19
C ILE A 77 2.93 -8.12 -2.12
N GLY A 78 1.83 -8.86 -2.06
CA GLY A 78 1.84 -10.32 -2.02
C GLY A 78 2.49 -10.94 -3.26
N ALA A 79 2.24 -10.41 -4.45
CA ALA A 79 2.92 -10.84 -5.66
C ALA A 79 4.44 -10.60 -5.59
N SER A 80 4.85 -9.47 -5.02
CA SER A 80 6.27 -9.10 -4.84
C SER A 80 6.95 -10.00 -3.82
N VAL A 81 6.26 -10.35 -2.73
CA VAL A 81 6.74 -11.29 -1.69
C VAL A 81 6.88 -12.71 -2.25
N MET A 82 5.88 -13.23 -2.95
CA MET A 82 5.98 -14.53 -3.63
C MET A 82 7.11 -14.56 -4.69
N GLY A 83 7.43 -13.42 -5.27
CA GLY A 83 8.54 -13.24 -6.19
C GLY A 83 8.52 -14.24 -7.35
N ARG A 84 9.63 -14.98 -7.51
CA ARG A 84 9.77 -15.98 -8.60
C ARG A 84 8.76 -17.12 -8.56
N TYR A 85 8.10 -17.33 -7.42
CA TYR A 85 7.10 -18.38 -7.26
C TYR A 85 5.71 -17.93 -7.71
N PHE A 86 5.45 -16.63 -7.79
CA PHE A 86 4.14 -16.09 -8.15
C PHE A 86 3.60 -16.64 -9.47
N GLY A 87 4.45 -16.72 -10.51
CA GLY A 87 4.05 -17.18 -11.83
C GLY A 87 3.56 -18.65 -11.87
N ASN A 88 4.07 -19.50 -10.97
CA ASN A 88 3.74 -20.91 -10.90
C ASN A 88 2.63 -21.23 -9.88
N ALA A 89 2.24 -20.28 -9.04
CA ALA A 89 1.12 -20.44 -8.11
C ALA A 89 -0.22 -20.38 -8.86
N THR A 90 -1.20 -21.15 -8.41
CA THR A 90 -2.58 -21.05 -8.92
C THR A 90 -3.22 -19.73 -8.50
N PRO A 91 -4.27 -19.25 -9.20
CA PRO A 91 -5.01 -18.07 -8.77
C PRO A 91 -5.52 -18.16 -7.32
N GLN A 92 -5.98 -19.34 -6.90
CA GLN A 92 -6.44 -19.59 -5.53
C GLN A 92 -5.31 -19.46 -4.51
N GLN A 93 -4.13 -20.02 -4.80
CA GLN A 93 -2.96 -19.90 -3.93
C GLN A 93 -2.49 -18.45 -3.81
N ARG A 94 -2.50 -17.69 -4.91
CA ARG A 94 -2.17 -16.25 -4.88
C ARG A 94 -3.13 -15.46 -3.99
N SER A 95 -4.45 -15.67 -4.14
CA SER A 95 -5.46 -15.00 -3.31
C SER A 95 -5.33 -15.39 -1.84
N ARG A 96 -5.22 -16.70 -1.54
CA ARG A 96 -5.00 -17.16 -0.16
C ARG A 96 -3.74 -16.56 0.46
N PHE A 97 -2.64 -16.52 -0.29
CA PHE A 97 -1.42 -15.92 0.24
C PHE A 97 -1.61 -14.44 0.58
N VAL A 98 -2.25 -13.65 -0.30
CA VAL A 98 -2.52 -12.23 -0.03
C VAL A 98 -3.37 -12.06 1.24
N GLU A 99 -4.41 -12.84 1.41
CA GLU A 99 -5.27 -12.82 2.60
C GLU A 99 -4.50 -13.21 3.87
N THR A 100 -3.76 -14.33 3.82
CA THR A 100 -2.94 -14.80 4.94
C THR A 100 -1.85 -13.78 5.29
N PHE A 101 -1.16 -13.23 4.30
CA PHE A 101 -0.12 -12.24 4.47
C PHE A 101 -0.67 -10.96 5.13
N ARG A 102 -1.78 -10.41 4.61
CA ARG A 102 -2.44 -9.23 5.19
C ARG A 102 -2.82 -9.48 6.65
N LYS A 103 -3.55 -10.58 6.89
CA LYS A 103 -4.01 -10.93 8.24
C LYS A 103 -2.84 -11.10 9.21
N THR A 104 -1.84 -11.88 8.87
CA THR A 104 -0.71 -12.15 9.77
C THR A 104 0.13 -10.91 10.06
N LEU A 105 0.26 -9.98 9.09
CA LEU A 105 0.89 -8.69 9.35
C LEU A 105 0.11 -7.87 10.37
N ILE A 106 -1.20 -7.77 10.23
CA ILE A 106 -2.06 -7.00 11.13
C ILE A 106 -2.04 -7.64 12.53
N ASP A 107 -2.30 -8.94 12.64
CA ASP A 107 -2.31 -9.68 13.92
C ASP A 107 -0.95 -9.53 14.67
N THR A 108 0.16 -9.51 13.93
CA THR A 108 1.49 -9.45 14.53
C THR A 108 1.87 -8.04 14.99
N TYR A 109 1.52 -7.01 14.19
CA TYR A 109 2.08 -5.67 14.38
C TYR A 109 1.08 -4.60 14.84
N ALA A 110 -0.24 -4.84 14.80
CA ALA A 110 -1.24 -3.88 15.26
C ALA A 110 -1.01 -3.46 16.71
N LYS A 111 -0.64 -4.41 17.58
CA LYS A 111 -0.32 -4.12 18.98
C LYS A 111 0.78 -3.07 19.12
N GLY A 112 1.76 -3.05 18.23
CA GLY A 112 2.85 -2.06 18.23
C GLY A 112 2.33 -0.61 18.18
N LEU A 113 1.21 -0.35 17.51
CA LEU A 113 0.64 1.00 17.40
C LEU A 113 0.21 1.60 18.74
N VAL A 114 -0.15 0.77 19.72
CA VAL A 114 -0.61 1.22 21.04
C VAL A 114 0.39 0.95 22.16
N THR A 115 1.48 0.23 21.87
CA THR A 115 2.53 -0.08 22.86
C THR A 115 3.83 0.66 22.58
N PHE A 116 4.06 1.10 21.33
CA PHE A 116 5.26 1.87 21.01
C PHE A 116 5.09 3.31 21.50
N ASP A 117 6.03 3.74 22.34
CA ASP A 117 6.00 5.03 23.01
C ASP A 117 6.63 6.12 22.13
N TYR A 118 5.81 6.77 21.30
CA TYR A 118 6.24 7.84 20.38
C TYR A 118 5.69 9.21 20.81
N ARG A 119 6.43 10.25 20.47
CA ARG A 119 6.05 11.64 20.73
C ARG A 119 5.46 12.32 19.50
N GLU A 120 5.95 11.96 18.31
CA GLU A 120 5.62 12.66 17.08
C GLU A 120 5.82 11.78 15.85
N ILE A 121 4.93 11.90 14.88
CA ILE A 121 5.07 11.33 13.55
C ILE A 121 5.14 12.50 12.57
N ARG A 122 6.18 12.54 11.72
CA ARG A 122 6.42 13.60 10.74
C ARG A 122 6.47 13.04 9.34
N VAL A 123 5.51 13.37 8.51
CA VAL A 123 5.63 13.12 7.07
C VAL A 123 6.44 14.26 6.46
N LEU A 124 7.57 13.94 5.85
CA LEU A 124 8.50 14.90 5.27
C LEU A 124 8.04 15.31 3.88
N ASP A 125 8.03 16.61 3.61
CA ASP A 125 7.77 17.15 2.28
C ASP A 125 9.03 16.96 1.40
N ASN A 126 9.31 15.73 1.02
CA ASN A 126 10.51 15.37 0.28
C ASN A 126 10.15 15.22 -1.21
N GLN A 127 10.35 16.29 -1.97
CA GLN A 127 10.13 16.32 -3.41
C GLN A 127 11.31 15.65 -4.15
N GLN A 128 11.62 14.40 -3.82
CA GLN A 128 12.46 13.62 -4.71
C GLN A 128 11.65 13.23 -5.93
N ALA A 129 11.92 13.90 -7.04
CA ALA A 129 11.30 13.54 -8.31
C ALA A 129 11.54 12.06 -8.60
N SER A 130 10.45 11.30 -8.68
CA SER A 130 10.53 9.91 -9.14
C SER A 130 11.00 9.87 -10.59
N ARG A 131 11.72 8.80 -10.95
CA ARG A 131 12.09 8.54 -12.36
C ARG A 131 10.84 8.25 -13.22
N TYR A 132 9.76 7.79 -12.61
CA TYR A 132 8.53 7.39 -13.26
C TYR A 132 7.36 8.15 -12.67
N GLU A 133 6.42 8.58 -13.52
CA GLU A 133 5.24 9.36 -13.11
C GLU A 133 4.24 8.54 -12.28
N ASP A 134 4.27 7.22 -12.40
CA ASP A 134 3.42 6.27 -11.69
C ASP A 134 4.06 5.73 -10.38
N GLN A 135 5.18 6.30 -9.96
CA GLN A 135 5.89 5.89 -8.75
C GLN A 135 6.25 7.11 -7.90
N ALA A 136 6.22 6.93 -6.60
CA ALA A 136 6.64 7.94 -5.65
C ALA A 136 7.34 7.30 -4.44
N SER A 137 8.13 8.10 -3.74
CA SER A 137 8.68 7.75 -2.43
C SER A 137 8.32 8.84 -1.44
N VAL A 138 7.76 8.46 -0.29
CA VAL A 138 7.42 9.38 0.79
C VAL A 138 8.25 9.03 2.01
N ALA A 139 8.98 10.00 2.51
CA ALA A 139 9.77 9.86 3.73
C ALA A 139 8.96 10.32 4.94
N MET A 140 9.13 9.62 6.05
CA MET A 140 8.50 9.89 7.33
C MET A 140 9.49 9.63 8.45
N GLU A 141 9.33 10.29 9.58
CA GLU A 141 10.05 10.02 10.82
C GLU A 141 9.07 9.71 11.93
N VAL A 142 9.36 8.66 12.70
CA VAL A 142 8.72 8.41 13.99
C VAL A 142 9.70 8.81 15.07
N VAL A 143 9.32 9.75 15.94
CA VAL A 143 10.16 10.25 17.02
C VAL A 143 9.67 9.65 18.32
N ALA A 144 10.48 8.81 18.95
CA ALA A 144 10.20 8.23 20.26
C ALA A 144 10.28 9.28 21.38
N ASN A 145 9.71 8.98 22.54
CA ASN A 145 9.72 9.88 23.69
C ASN A 145 11.12 10.17 24.24
N ASP A 146 12.05 9.25 24.07
CA ASP A 146 13.46 9.44 24.43
C ASP A 146 14.25 10.33 23.44
N GLY A 147 13.61 10.68 22.31
CA GLY A 147 14.19 11.50 21.26
C GLY A 147 14.83 10.69 20.12
N THR A 148 14.83 9.38 20.17
CA THR A 148 15.28 8.53 19.07
C THR A 148 14.40 8.75 17.85
N VAL A 149 15.00 8.86 16.66
CA VAL A 149 14.30 9.06 15.39
C VAL A 149 14.40 7.79 14.56
N TYR A 150 13.25 7.25 14.20
CA TYR A 150 13.14 6.09 13.31
C TYR A 150 12.70 6.57 11.92
N PRO A 151 13.61 6.59 10.94
CA PRO A 151 13.25 6.96 9.58
C PRO A 151 12.42 5.86 8.92
N VAL A 152 11.34 6.27 8.27
CA VAL A 152 10.45 5.39 7.49
C VAL A 152 10.37 5.92 6.06
N SER A 153 10.40 5.04 5.09
CA SER A 153 10.18 5.39 3.69
C SER A 153 9.15 4.46 3.07
N TYR A 154 8.11 5.07 2.51
CA TYR A 154 7.10 4.37 1.73
C TYR A 154 7.44 4.42 0.25
N SER A 155 7.33 3.28 -0.44
CA SER A 155 7.28 3.27 -1.90
C SER A 155 5.82 3.18 -2.34
N LEU A 156 5.41 4.08 -3.23
CA LEU A 156 4.05 4.16 -3.73
C LEU A 156 3.99 3.91 -5.22
N ARG A 157 2.88 3.38 -5.68
CA ARG A 157 2.53 3.24 -7.09
C ARG A 157 1.16 3.88 -7.34
N LEU A 158 1.03 4.56 -8.47
CA LEU A 158 -0.24 5.07 -8.95
C LEU A 158 -0.99 3.91 -9.64
N ASP A 159 -2.18 3.58 -9.14
CA ASP A 159 -3.04 2.52 -9.67
C ASP A 159 -4.45 3.09 -9.85
N ASP A 160 -4.97 3.04 -11.06
CA ASP A 160 -6.28 3.61 -11.43
C ASP A 160 -6.51 5.06 -10.89
N GLY A 161 -5.45 5.88 -10.93
CA GLY A 161 -5.50 7.27 -10.46
C GLY A 161 -5.39 7.44 -8.94
N GLN A 162 -5.13 6.40 -8.18
CA GLN A 162 -4.93 6.44 -6.74
C GLN A 162 -3.52 6.00 -6.35
N TRP A 163 -2.89 6.72 -5.44
CA TRP A 163 -1.64 6.29 -4.86
C TRP A 163 -1.86 5.14 -3.89
N LYS A 164 -1.06 4.08 -4.01
CA LYS A 164 -1.08 2.91 -3.11
C LYS A 164 0.32 2.61 -2.63
N VAL A 165 0.47 2.33 -1.35
CA VAL A 165 1.72 1.83 -0.76
C VAL A 165 1.98 0.42 -1.27
N VAL A 166 3.20 0.19 -1.75
CA VAL A 166 3.64 -1.11 -2.28
C VAL A 166 4.88 -1.66 -1.57
N ASN A 167 5.56 -0.85 -0.77
CA ASN A 167 6.68 -1.27 0.06
C ASN A 167 6.94 -0.26 1.18
N VAL A 168 7.52 -0.74 2.27
CA VAL A 168 7.95 0.08 3.42
C VAL A 168 9.38 -0.27 3.78
N ILE A 169 10.18 0.76 4.07
CA ILE A 169 11.52 0.64 4.63
C ILE A 169 11.48 1.32 5.99
N VAL A 170 11.82 0.62 7.05
CA VAL A 170 11.87 1.13 8.42
C VAL A 170 13.29 1.04 8.92
N ASN A 171 13.85 2.15 9.35
CA ASN A 171 15.22 2.22 9.88
C ASN A 171 16.27 1.54 8.98
N GLY A 172 16.13 1.68 7.65
CA GLY A 172 17.00 1.06 6.65
C GLY A 172 16.64 -0.39 6.27
N ILE A 173 15.75 -1.06 7.00
CA ILE A 173 15.31 -2.43 6.71
C ILE A 173 14.16 -2.40 5.70
N ASN A 174 14.36 -3.01 4.54
CA ASN A 174 13.35 -3.13 3.50
C ASN A 174 12.41 -4.31 3.79
N LEU A 175 11.20 -4.03 4.30
CA LEU A 175 10.25 -5.05 4.72
C LEU A 175 9.79 -5.96 3.57
N GLY A 176 9.55 -5.39 2.38
CA GLY A 176 9.18 -6.19 1.21
C GLY A 176 10.27 -7.18 0.79
N LEU A 177 11.54 -6.78 0.88
CA LEU A 177 12.67 -7.67 0.60
C LEU A 177 12.82 -8.73 1.70
N THR A 178 12.67 -8.36 2.96
CA THR A 178 12.73 -9.28 4.10
C THR A 178 11.68 -10.38 3.96
N PHE A 179 10.41 -10.02 3.76
CA PHE A 179 9.33 -11.00 3.56
C PHE A 179 9.53 -11.87 2.31
N ARG A 180 10.04 -11.31 1.22
CA ARG A 180 10.39 -12.08 0.02
C ARG A 180 11.45 -13.13 0.31
N ASN A 181 12.48 -12.80 1.09
CA ASN A 181 13.53 -13.73 1.46
C ASN A 181 12.98 -14.84 2.38
N GLN A 182 12.09 -14.50 3.31
CA GLN A 182 11.43 -15.46 4.19
C GLN A 182 10.52 -16.41 3.39
N PHE A 183 9.73 -15.88 2.43
CA PHE A 183 8.91 -16.70 1.54
C PHE A 183 9.77 -17.65 0.70
N ASP A 184 10.86 -17.16 0.12
CA ASP A 184 11.80 -17.96 -0.67
C ASP A 184 12.45 -19.07 0.18
N GLN A 185 12.78 -18.79 1.44
CA GLN A 185 13.29 -19.78 2.37
C GLN A 185 12.22 -20.84 2.71
N ALA A 186 11.01 -20.41 3.08
CA ALA A 186 9.90 -21.32 3.38
C ALA A 186 9.60 -22.25 2.19
N MET A 187 9.59 -21.72 0.96
CA MET A 187 9.40 -22.53 -0.24
C MET A 187 10.51 -23.59 -0.45
N ARG A 188 11.76 -23.28 -0.07
CA ARG A 188 12.85 -24.27 -0.10
C ARG A 188 12.67 -25.34 0.96
N ASP A 189 12.36 -24.95 2.19
CA ASP A 189 12.24 -25.84 3.34
C ASP A 189 11.06 -26.80 3.23
N HIS A 190 9.97 -26.37 2.59
CA HIS A 190 8.77 -27.18 2.32
C HIS A 190 8.77 -27.84 0.93
N GLY A 191 9.92 -27.96 0.27
CA GLY A 191 10.00 -28.65 -1.03
C GLY A 191 9.16 -28.02 -2.13
N ARG A 192 8.85 -26.73 -2.04
CA ARG A 192 7.98 -25.94 -2.93
C ARG A 192 6.50 -26.31 -2.83
N ASP A 193 6.05 -26.79 -1.69
CA ASP A 193 4.65 -26.98 -1.39
C ASP A 193 4.02 -25.62 -1.03
N TYR A 194 3.28 -25.05 -1.98
CA TYR A 194 2.63 -23.74 -1.82
C TYR A 194 1.61 -23.73 -0.69
N ASP A 195 0.83 -24.80 -0.56
CA ASP A 195 -0.24 -24.84 0.43
C ASP A 195 0.34 -24.93 1.84
N ALA A 196 1.38 -25.74 2.04
CA ALA A 196 2.09 -25.81 3.31
C ALA A 196 2.73 -24.45 3.70
N VAL A 197 3.33 -23.75 2.73
CA VAL A 197 3.94 -22.44 2.98
C VAL A 197 2.89 -21.37 3.27
N ILE A 198 1.77 -21.36 2.55
CA ILE A 198 0.70 -20.37 2.75
C ILE A 198 0.01 -20.58 4.10
N ASP A 199 -0.31 -21.85 4.45
CA ASP A 199 -0.98 -22.17 5.70
C ASP A 199 -0.09 -21.99 6.93
N GLY A 200 1.22 -22.15 6.77
CA GLY A 200 2.21 -21.93 7.82
C GLY A 200 2.84 -20.54 7.80
N TRP A 201 2.35 -19.62 6.97
CA TRP A 201 2.96 -18.30 6.85
C TRP A 201 2.87 -17.51 8.15
N SER A 202 4.03 -17.13 8.68
CA SER A 202 4.16 -16.24 9.83
C SER A 202 5.33 -15.29 9.56
N PRO A 203 5.07 -14.00 9.32
CA PRO A 203 6.13 -13.03 9.09
C PRO A 203 6.91 -12.84 10.39
N ASP A 204 8.21 -12.96 10.31
CA ASP A 204 9.12 -12.67 11.41
C ASP A 204 9.90 -11.39 11.08
N LEU A 205 9.55 -10.33 11.77
CA LEU A 205 10.38 -9.14 11.87
C LEU A 205 10.85 -9.11 13.32
N ALA A 206 12.13 -9.31 13.53
CA ALA A 206 12.72 -9.03 14.82
C ALA A 206 12.53 -7.53 15.09
N VAL A 207 11.59 -7.20 15.97
CA VAL A 207 11.31 -5.80 16.36
C VAL A 207 12.60 -5.15 16.88
N GLU A 208 13.44 -5.93 17.54
CA GLU A 208 14.78 -5.54 17.99
C GLU A 208 15.67 -5.08 16.81
N GLU A 209 15.60 -5.76 15.65
CA GLU A 209 16.34 -5.32 14.45
C GLU A 209 15.81 -4.00 13.89
N LEU A 210 14.50 -3.73 14.02
CA LEU A 210 13.93 -2.45 13.60
C LEU A 210 14.35 -1.30 14.51
N GLU A 211 14.59 -1.57 15.79
CA GLU A 211 15.07 -0.59 16.78
C GLU A 211 16.58 -0.36 16.66
N GLU A 212 17.37 -1.42 16.38
CA GLU A 212 18.82 -1.35 16.26
C GLU A 212 19.34 -0.95 14.86
N GLY A 213 18.52 -1.11 13.83
CA GLY A 213 18.88 -0.97 12.43
C GLY A 213 19.17 0.44 11.97
N GLY A 214 20.26 1.00 12.34
CA GLY A 214 20.75 2.32 11.91
C GLY A 214 22.25 2.53 12.17
N SER A 215 22.94 1.53 12.65
CA SER A 215 24.39 1.60 12.97
C SER A 215 25.21 0.78 11.96
N ALA A 216 25.19 1.19 10.68
CA ALA A 216 26.15 0.71 9.67
C ALA A 216 26.62 1.87 8.80
#